data_3d5a6ade98864099d29e8c33e4a1a7f4
#
_entry.id   3d5a6ade98864099d29e8c33e4a1a7f4
#
_cell.length_a   1.000
_cell.length_b   1.000
_cell.length_c   1.000
_cell.angle_alpha   90.00
_cell.angle_beta   90.00
_cell.angle_gamma   90.00
#
_symmetry.space_group_name_H-M   'P 1'
#
loop_
_entity.id
_entity.type
_entity.pdbx_description
1 polymer ?
#
loop_
_entity_poly.entity_id
_entity_poly.type
_entity_poly.pdbx_seq_one_letter_code
_entity_poly.pdbx_strand_id
1 'polypeptide(L)'
;DEAEIQAYIRAAQQEAGFAEFYFLTYDGNYMTVTGETGYLGLQTNLDEKLSDGEDIVMNAVLPGKPQMFVFICPEIQGSYRNFDYDAIAIAYYNDAVLKALDNSAFQGSASNYVVYSDGRVVIDNSANATESVYNFIAVLRDHSDLSEEQILALSDAFEQGSSGNMKVKLGDTSYYLVYEGTAVQSWTMLGLVPVKVVNANLD
;
A
#
# COMPACT_ATOMS: atom_id res chain seq x y z
N ASP A 1 9.38 31.03 -6.30
CA ASP A 1 8.54 31.71 -5.31
C ASP A 1 7.35 30.84 -4.89
N GLU A 2 6.58 31.28 -3.93
CA GLU A 2 5.45 30.53 -3.36
C GLU A 2 4.38 30.20 -4.44
N ALA A 3 4.09 31.14 -5.32
CA ALA A 3 3.10 30.97 -6.39
C ALA A 3 3.57 29.92 -7.42
N GLU A 4 4.85 29.85 -7.71
CA GLU A 4 5.43 28.83 -8.59
C GLU A 4 5.35 27.44 -7.96
N ILE A 5 5.65 27.30 -6.67
CA ILE A 5 5.53 26.04 -5.93
C ILE A 5 4.07 25.56 -5.96
N GLN A 6 3.12 26.44 -5.67
CA GLN A 6 1.69 26.10 -5.72
C GLN A 6 1.23 25.68 -7.12
N ALA A 7 1.68 26.41 -8.16
CA ALA A 7 1.34 26.08 -9.54
C ALA A 7 1.91 24.72 -9.96
N TYR A 8 3.16 24.44 -9.56
CA TYR A 8 3.81 23.15 -9.82
C TYR A 8 3.07 22.00 -9.15
N ILE A 9 2.76 22.14 -7.85
CA ILE A 9 2.05 21.09 -7.11
C ILE A 9 0.66 20.84 -7.69
N ARG A 10 -0.08 21.90 -8.10
CA ARG A 10 -1.39 21.72 -8.76
C ARG A 10 -1.28 21.00 -10.11
N ALA A 11 -0.25 21.31 -10.90
CA ALA A 11 -0.02 20.62 -12.17
C ALA A 11 0.30 19.14 -11.92
N ALA A 12 1.19 18.84 -10.97
CA ALA A 12 1.53 17.47 -10.58
C ALA A 12 0.31 16.72 -10.03
N GLN A 13 -0.54 17.37 -9.24
CA GLN A 13 -1.78 16.79 -8.73
C GLN A 13 -2.75 16.41 -9.85
N GLN A 14 -2.88 17.26 -10.87
CA GLN A 14 -3.73 16.96 -12.04
C GLN A 14 -3.19 15.81 -12.87
N GLU A 15 -1.87 15.72 -13.02
CA GLU A 15 -1.21 14.67 -13.80
C GLU A 15 -1.21 13.33 -13.07
N ALA A 16 -0.81 13.31 -11.79
CA ALA A 16 -0.65 12.09 -10.99
C ALA A 16 -1.92 11.67 -10.24
N GLY A 17 -2.93 12.53 -10.13
CA GLY A 17 -4.23 12.23 -9.52
C GLY A 17 -4.22 12.07 -8.01
N PHE A 18 -3.19 12.57 -7.29
CA PHE A 18 -3.20 12.53 -5.83
C PHE A 18 -4.18 13.55 -5.25
N ALA A 19 -4.72 13.26 -4.08
CA ALA A 19 -5.72 14.08 -3.40
C ALA A 19 -5.11 15.24 -2.63
N GLU A 20 -4.00 14.99 -1.93
CA GLU A 20 -3.39 15.94 -1.01
C GLU A 20 -1.86 15.94 -1.13
N PHE A 21 -1.24 17.07 -0.80
CA PHE A 21 0.20 17.25 -0.70
C PHE A 21 0.55 17.88 0.65
N TYR A 22 1.58 17.35 1.30
CA TYR A 22 2.05 17.80 2.59
C TYR A 22 3.55 18.07 2.60
N PHE A 23 3.95 19.16 3.24
CA PHE A 23 5.28 19.37 3.77
C PHE A 23 5.30 18.76 5.17
N LEU A 24 6.25 17.89 5.49
CA LEU A 24 6.23 17.03 6.68
C LEU A 24 7.52 17.17 7.47
N THR A 25 7.44 17.23 8.79
CA THR A 25 8.58 17.10 9.69
C THR A 25 8.75 15.66 10.15
N TYR A 26 9.94 15.28 10.61
CA TYR A 26 10.21 13.93 11.11
C TYR A 26 9.32 13.52 12.30
N ASP A 27 8.91 14.48 13.12
CA ASP A 27 8.00 14.26 14.23
C ASP A 27 6.51 14.20 13.82
N GLY A 28 6.21 14.30 12.51
CA GLY A 28 4.90 14.09 11.93
C GLY A 28 3.99 15.30 11.88
N ASN A 29 4.49 16.48 12.20
CA ASN A 29 3.75 17.70 11.92
C ASN A 29 3.75 17.95 10.41
N TYR A 30 2.67 18.49 9.89
CA TYR A 30 2.57 18.81 8.48
C TYR A 30 2.03 20.20 8.23
N MET A 31 2.33 20.73 7.05
CA MET A 31 1.67 21.88 6.44
C MET A 31 1.21 21.52 5.04
N THR A 32 -0.02 21.92 4.70
CA THR A 32 -0.53 21.82 3.32
C THR A 32 -0.03 22.99 2.45
N VAL A 33 -0.21 22.87 1.14
CA VAL A 33 0.09 23.95 0.18
C VAL A 33 -0.69 25.23 0.49
N THR A 34 -1.89 25.12 1.09
CA THR A 34 -2.72 26.27 1.47
C THR A 34 -2.31 26.89 2.80
N GLY A 35 -1.41 26.23 3.56
CA GLY A 35 -0.92 26.71 4.86
C GLY A 35 -1.68 26.14 6.06
N GLU A 36 -2.56 25.16 5.86
CA GLU A 36 -3.16 24.42 6.97
C GLU A 36 -2.12 23.52 7.61
N THR A 37 -2.07 23.50 8.93
CA THR A 37 -1.15 22.67 9.69
C THR A 37 -1.88 21.60 10.49
N GLY A 38 -1.20 20.50 10.77
CA GLY A 38 -1.76 19.43 11.57
C GLY A 38 -0.71 18.36 11.89
N TYR A 39 -1.19 17.20 12.33
CA TYR A 39 -0.36 16.08 12.72
C TYR A 39 -0.88 14.80 12.06
N LEU A 40 0.01 14.03 11.40
CA LEU A 40 -0.36 12.80 10.67
C LEU A 40 -0.68 11.61 11.58
N GLY A 41 -0.51 11.73 12.90
CA GLY A 41 -0.81 10.64 13.83
C GLY A 41 0.08 9.42 13.62
N LEU A 42 1.39 9.61 13.67
CA LEU A 42 2.38 8.64 13.25
C LEU A 42 2.41 7.40 14.12
N GLN A 43 2.50 6.25 13.45
CA GLN A 43 2.88 5.01 14.09
C GLN A 43 4.32 5.11 14.61
N THR A 44 4.59 4.42 15.72
CA THR A 44 5.93 4.30 16.31
C THR A 44 7.00 4.00 15.24
N ASN A 45 8.10 4.75 15.25
CA ASN A 45 9.30 4.65 14.41
C ASN A 45 9.26 5.35 13.05
N LEU A 46 8.38 6.32 12.82
CA LEU A 46 8.44 7.08 11.56
C LEU A 46 9.69 7.96 11.51
N ASP A 47 10.01 8.62 12.61
CA ASP A 47 11.21 9.44 12.79
C ASP A 47 12.51 8.66 12.47
N GLU A 48 12.62 7.42 12.95
CA GLU A 48 13.74 6.52 12.64
C GLU A 48 13.82 6.21 11.15
N LYS A 49 12.73 5.77 10.55
CA LYS A 49 12.69 5.43 9.12
C LYS A 49 12.92 6.62 8.19
N LEU A 50 12.36 7.78 8.53
CA LEU A 50 12.58 9.01 7.76
C LEU A 50 14.02 9.49 7.87
N SER A 51 14.63 9.34 9.06
CA SER A 51 16.04 9.70 9.25
C SER A 51 17.00 8.76 8.51
N ASP A 52 16.59 7.51 8.27
CA ASP A 52 17.34 6.53 7.47
C ASP A 52 17.17 6.74 5.95
N GLY A 53 16.34 7.71 5.53
CA GLY A 53 16.13 8.04 4.12
C GLY A 53 15.24 7.06 3.39
N GLU A 54 14.45 6.27 4.10
CA GLU A 54 13.52 5.29 3.50
C GLU A 54 12.22 5.98 3.04
N ASP A 55 11.80 5.72 1.80
CA ASP A 55 10.45 6.05 1.37
C ASP A 55 9.43 5.28 2.21
N ILE A 56 8.39 5.96 2.66
CA ILE A 56 7.38 5.36 3.53
C ILE A 56 6.01 5.44 2.89
N VAL A 57 5.25 4.37 3.01
CA VAL A 57 3.83 4.37 2.68
C VAL A 57 3.02 3.94 3.88
N MET A 58 1.97 4.68 4.18
CA MET A 58 1.12 4.40 5.32
C MET A 58 -0.35 4.70 5.05
N ASN A 59 -1.23 4.01 5.75
CA ASN A 59 -2.63 4.40 5.84
C ASN A 59 -2.77 5.49 6.90
N ALA A 60 -3.42 6.59 6.55
CA ALA A 60 -3.70 7.68 7.45
C ALA A 60 -5.19 8.04 7.48
N VAL A 61 -5.68 8.36 8.67
CA VAL A 61 -7.00 8.96 8.88
C VAL A 61 -6.77 10.34 9.48
N LEU A 62 -6.97 11.37 8.67
CA LEU A 62 -6.86 12.76 9.12
C LEU A 62 -8.22 13.29 9.57
N PRO A 63 -8.27 14.23 10.53
CA PRO A 63 -9.52 14.81 11.00
C PRO A 63 -10.35 15.40 9.85
N GLY A 64 -11.60 14.93 9.71
CA GLY A 64 -12.51 15.40 8.67
C GLY A 64 -12.20 14.92 7.24
N LYS A 65 -11.23 14.03 7.07
CA LYS A 65 -10.86 13.43 5.77
C LYS A 65 -11.17 11.93 5.76
N PRO A 66 -11.49 11.35 4.60
CA PRO A 66 -11.56 9.90 4.47
C PRO A 66 -10.17 9.27 4.65
N GLN A 67 -10.13 7.98 4.85
CA GLN A 67 -8.88 7.22 4.90
C GLN A 67 -8.09 7.36 3.59
N MET A 68 -6.79 7.57 3.70
CA MET A 68 -5.89 7.81 2.58
C MET A 68 -4.63 6.95 2.70
N PHE A 69 -4.04 6.60 1.55
CA PHE A 69 -2.66 6.15 1.46
C PHE A 69 -1.75 7.36 1.31
N VAL A 70 -0.79 7.50 2.21
CA VAL A 70 0.18 8.58 2.24
C VAL A 70 1.56 8.01 1.89
N PHE A 71 2.15 8.55 0.83
CA PHE A 71 3.49 8.24 0.35
C PHE A 71 4.43 9.37 0.78
N ILE A 72 5.45 9.05 1.55
CA ILE A 72 6.37 10.02 2.13
C ILE A 72 7.76 9.82 1.52
N CYS A 73 8.34 10.89 1.00
CA CYS A 73 9.69 10.95 0.46
C CYS A 73 10.57 11.82 1.36
N PRO A 74 11.53 11.25 2.09
CA PRO A 74 12.37 11.97 3.06
C PRO A 74 13.53 12.72 2.43
N GLU A 75 13.81 12.54 1.13
CA GLU A 75 14.96 13.18 0.49
C GLU A 75 14.76 14.67 0.15
N ILE A 76 13.54 15.19 0.32
CA ILE A 76 13.19 16.55 -0.08
C ILE A 76 12.95 17.42 1.16
N GLN A 77 13.98 18.14 1.57
CA GLN A 77 13.97 19.04 2.72
C GLN A 77 13.92 20.49 2.28
N GLY A 78 13.39 21.37 3.12
CA GLY A 78 13.34 22.78 2.83
C GLY A 78 12.49 23.61 3.78
N SER A 79 12.08 24.78 3.31
CA SER A 79 11.18 25.66 4.04
C SER A 79 10.09 26.20 3.11
N TYR A 80 8.84 26.15 3.56
CA TYR A 80 7.69 26.70 2.88
C TYR A 80 6.83 27.50 3.87
N ARG A 81 6.57 28.78 3.60
CA ARG A 81 5.78 29.66 4.49
C ARG A 81 6.30 29.69 5.94
N ASN A 82 7.60 29.72 6.15
CA ASN A 82 8.26 29.62 7.47
C ASN A 82 7.99 28.30 8.22
N PHE A 83 7.58 27.27 7.50
CA PHE A 83 7.51 25.89 7.98
C PHE A 83 8.68 25.12 7.41
N ASP A 84 9.63 24.76 8.26
CA ASP A 84 10.77 23.93 7.90
C ASP A 84 10.27 22.48 7.83
N TYR A 85 10.58 21.79 6.75
CA TYR A 85 10.16 20.41 6.52
C TYR A 85 11.35 19.52 6.18
N ASP A 86 11.25 18.28 6.60
CA ASP A 86 12.26 17.23 6.44
C ASP A 86 11.90 16.24 5.33
N ALA A 87 10.65 16.24 4.90
CA ALA A 87 10.10 15.36 3.90
C ALA A 87 8.93 16.02 3.17
N ILE A 88 8.56 15.47 2.03
CA ILE A 88 7.27 15.72 1.37
C ILE A 88 6.41 14.46 1.40
N ALA A 89 5.10 14.63 1.40
CA ALA A 89 4.17 13.54 1.29
C ALA A 89 3.06 13.85 0.29
N ILE A 90 2.64 12.82 -0.45
CA ILE A 90 1.45 12.84 -1.30
C ILE A 90 0.45 11.81 -0.79
N ALA A 91 -0.83 12.11 -0.91
CA ALA A 91 -1.87 11.21 -0.44
C ALA A 91 -2.91 10.93 -1.52
N TYR A 92 -3.32 9.66 -1.61
CA TYR A 92 -4.40 9.21 -2.46
C TYR A 92 -5.57 8.72 -1.61
N TYR A 93 -6.80 8.99 -2.02
CA TYR A 93 -7.95 8.34 -1.42
C TYR A 93 -7.89 6.83 -1.67
N ASN A 94 -8.27 6.04 -0.68
CA ASN A 94 -8.25 4.58 -0.78
C ASN A 94 -8.99 4.07 -2.01
N ASP A 95 -10.14 4.65 -2.33
CA ASP A 95 -10.91 4.28 -3.52
C ASP A 95 -10.14 4.40 -4.84
N ALA A 96 -9.26 5.40 -4.96
CA ALA A 96 -8.44 5.59 -6.16
C ALA A 96 -7.38 4.47 -6.27
N VAL A 97 -6.77 4.09 -5.15
CA VAL A 97 -5.78 3.00 -5.10
C VAL A 97 -6.47 1.65 -5.34
N LEU A 98 -7.63 1.41 -4.73
CA LEU A 98 -8.41 0.18 -4.94
C LEU A 98 -8.85 0.01 -6.40
N LYS A 99 -9.20 1.10 -7.09
CA LYS A 99 -9.50 1.06 -8.53
C LYS A 99 -8.30 0.69 -9.39
N ALA A 100 -7.08 1.08 -9.00
CA ALA A 100 -5.87 0.69 -9.71
C ALA A 100 -5.56 -0.81 -9.57
N LEU A 101 -6.06 -1.44 -8.51
CA LEU A 101 -5.98 -2.89 -8.26
C LEU A 101 -7.22 -3.64 -8.78
N ASP A 102 -7.86 -3.12 -9.82
CA ASP A 102 -9.09 -3.72 -10.37
C ASP A 102 -8.87 -5.19 -10.75
N ASN A 103 -9.81 -6.03 -10.33
CA ASN A 103 -9.82 -7.48 -10.57
C ASN A 103 -10.79 -7.90 -11.69
N SER A 104 -11.19 -6.96 -12.55
CA SER A 104 -12.16 -7.18 -13.63
C SER A 104 -11.74 -8.29 -14.61
N ALA A 105 -10.44 -8.56 -14.77
CA ALA A 105 -9.89 -9.60 -15.64
C ALA A 105 -10.45 -11.00 -15.34
N PHE A 106 -10.90 -11.27 -14.11
CA PHE A 106 -11.47 -12.54 -13.69
C PHE A 106 -12.95 -12.40 -13.27
N GLN A 107 -13.69 -11.50 -13.93
CA GLN A 107 -15.10 -11.22 -13.66
C GLN A 107 -15.37 -10.83 -12.19
N GLY A 108 -14.41 -10.16 -11.55
CA GLY A 108 -14.50 -9.79 -10.15
C GLY A 108 -14.34 -10.95 -9.16
N SER A 109 -13.93 -12.13 -9.62
CA SER A 109 -13.78 -13.32 -8.77
C SER A 109 -12.39 -13.47 -8.16
N ALA A 110 -11.42 -12.64 -8.55
CA ALA A 110 -10.10 -12.60 -7.94
C ALA A 110 -10.11 -11.71 -6.70
N SER A 111 -9.23 -12.02 -5.74
CA SER A 111 -8.94 -11.15 -4.60
C SER A 111 -7.50 -10.67 -4.73
N ASN A 112 -7.30 -9.36 -4.64
CA ASN A 112 -5.99 -8.74 -4.73
C ASN A 112 -5.62 -8.11 -3.40
N TYR A 113 -4.37 -8.31 -2.98
CA TYR A 113 -3.83 -7.75 -1.77
C TYR A 113 -2.49 -7.08 -2.06
N VAL A 114 -2.13 -6.11 -1.25
CA VAL A 114 -0.75 -5.65 -1.10
C VAL A 114 -0.35 -5.92 0.33
N VAL A 115 0.80 -6.55 0.52
CA VAL A 115 1.30 -6.93 1.84
C VAL A 115 2.73 -6.41 2.04
N TYR A 116 3.10 -6.18 3.29
CA TYR A 116 4.50 -6.00 3.70
C TYR A 116 5.27 -7.32 3.62
N SER A 117 6.60 -7.26 3.69
CA SER A 117 7.48 -8.43 3.75
C SER A 117 7.12 -9.41 4.88
N ASP A 118 6.56 -8.93 5.99
CA ASP A 118 6.10 -9.75 7.13
C ASP A 118 4.67 -10.31 6.95
N GLY A 119 4.06 -10.12 5.78
CA GLY A 119 2.72 -10.59 5.45
C GLY A 119 1.57 -9.72 5.97
N ARG A 120 1.83 -8.64 6.69
CA ARG A 120 0.76 -7.70 7.10
C ARG A 120 0.14 -7.04 5.87
N VAL A 121 -1.20 -7.02 5.86
CA VAL A 121 -1.95 -6.47 4.73
C VAL A 121 -1.97 -4.94 4.78
N VAL A 122 -1.55 -4.33 3.68
CA VAL A 122 -1.60 -2.88 3.44
C VAL A 122 -2.88 -2.51 2.72
N ILE A 123 -3.22 -3.28 1.68
CA ILE A 123 -4.40 -3.09 0.85
C ILE A 123 -5.12 -4.42 0.72
N ASP A 124 -6.40 -4.42 0.99
CA ASP A 124 -7.32 -5.55 0.78
C ASP A 124 -8.37 -5.13 -0.25
N ASN A 125 -8.27 -5.70 -1.46
CA ASN A 125 -9.26 -5.59 -2.52
C ASN A 125 -9.82 -6.98 -2.83
N SER A 126 -10.35 -7.65 -1.79
CA SER A 126 -10.94 -8.97 -1.92
C SER A 126 -12.37 -8.91 -2.44
N ALA A 127 -12.70 -9.80 -3.36
CA ALA A 127 -14.03 -9.90 -3.95
C ALA A 127 -15.14 -10.27 -2.93
N ASN A 128 -14.75 -10.84 -1.78
CA ASN A 128 -15.67 -11.36 -0.77
C ASN A 128 -15.25 -10.93 0.65
N ALA A 129 -14.95 -9.66 0.86
CA ALA A 129 -14.52 -9.14 2.16
C ALA A 129 -15.68 -9.19 3.18
N THR A 130 -15.97 -10.38 3.71
CA THR A 130 -16.79 -10.53 4.93
C THR A 130 -15.96 -10.36 6.20
N GLU A 131 -14.64 -10.53 6.11
CA GLU A 131 -13.69 -10.37 7.21
C GLU A 131 -12.41 -9.71 6.68
N SER A 132 -11.91 -8.73 7.42
CA SER A 132 -10.64 -8.05 7.08
C SER A 132 -9.46 -8.99 7.36
N VAL A 133 -8.60 -9.17 6.37
CA VAL A 133 -7.34 -9.92 6.51
C VAL A 133 -6.26 -8.97 7.03
N TYR A 134 -5.75 -9.20 8.23
CA TYR A 134 -4.68 -8.38 8.82
C TYR A 134 -3.28 -8.87 8.45
N ASN A 135 -3.09 -10.19 8.34
CA ASN A 135 -1.82 -10.79 7.97
C ASN A 135 -2.07 -12.00 7.08
N PHE A 136 -1.58 -11.92 5.85
CA PHE A 136 -1.84 -12.94 4.84
C PHE A 136 -1.08 -14.25 5.11
N ILE A 137 0.15 -14.17 5.64
CA ILE A 137 0.93 -15.35 6.02
C ILE A 137 0.26 -16.12 7.16
N ALA A 138 -0.33 -15.41 8.14
CA ALA A 138 -1.09 -16.06 9.20
C ALA A 138 -2.34 -16.77 8.65
N VAL A 139 -3.07 -16.15 7.72
CA VAL A 139 -4.22 -16.79 7.05
C VAL A 139 -3.81 -18.06 6.30
N LEU A 140 -2.68 -18.03 5.59
CA LEU A 140 -2.17 -19.23 4.92
C LEU A 140 -1.81 -20.33 5.92
N ARG A 141 -1.16 -19.99 7.03
CA ARG A 141 -0.76 -20.96 8.06
C ARG A 141 -1.96 -21.63 8.74
N ASP A 142 -3.02 -20.85 9.01
CA ASP A 142 -4.17 -21.33 9.77
C ASP A 142 -5.23 -22.02 8.90
N HIS A 143 -5.32 -21.67 7.61
CA HIS A 143 -6.46 -22.03 6.77
C HIS A 143 -6.09 -22.68 5.44
N SER A 144 -4.80 -22.86 5.11
CA SER A 144 -4.41 -23.49 3.85
C SER A 144 -3.91 -24.92 4.01
N ASP A 145 -3.72 -25.59 2.87
CA ASP A 145 -3.10 -26.91 2.77
C ASP A 145 -1.56 -26.86 2.61
N LEU A 146 -0.96 -25.67 2.76
CA LEU A 146 0.47 -25.49 2.64
C LEU A 146 1.21 -26.06 3.88
N SER A 147 2.34 -26.67 3.64
CA SER A 147 3.26 -27.06 4.73
C SER A 147 3.96 -25.81 5.30
N GLU A 148 4.46 -25.93 6.55
CA GLU A 148 5.23 -24.82 7.16
C GLU A 148 6.47 -24.47 6.33
N GLU A 149 7.11 -25.44 5.69
CA GLU A 149 8.23 -25.20 4.77
C GLU A 149 7.83 -24.32 3.57
N GLN A 150 6.65 -24.57 2.99
CA GLN A 150 6.13 -23.77 1.88
C GLN A 150 5.76 -22.36 2.34
N ILE A 151 5.23 -22.21 3.54
CA ILE A 151 4.90 -20.91 4.14
C ILE A 151 6.16 -20.10 4.42
N LEU A 152 7.20 -20.73 4.96
CA LEU A 152 8.50 -20.08 5.18
C LEU A 152 9.13 -19.65 3.85
N ALA A 153 9.10 -20.50 2.83
CA ALA A 153 9.61 -20.17 1.51
C ALA A 153 8.86 -18.99 0.88
N LEU A 154 7.55 -18.87 1.14
CA LEU A 154 6.75 -17.74 0.68
C LEU A 154 7.10 -16.44 1.45
N SER A 155 7.31 -16.54 2.76
CA SER A 155 7.78 -15.40 3.57
C SER A 155 9.14 -14.90 3.10
N ASP A 156 10.08 -15.82 2.85
CA ASP A 156 11.39 -15.46 2.29
C ASP A 156 11.27 -14.80 0.93
N ALA A 157 10.34 -15.26 0.09
CA ALA A 157 10.08 -14.66 -1.22
C ALA A 157 9.54 -13.21 -1.08
N PHE A 158 8.69 -12.94 -0.10
CA PHE A 158 8.20 -11.58 0.18
C PHE A 158 9.32 -10.66 0.68
N GLU A 159 10.17 -11.15 1.59
CA GLU A 159 11.33 -10.39 2.09
C GLU A 159 12.32 -10.04 0.96
N GLN A 160 12.50 -10.96 0.01
CA GLN A 160 13.40 -10.77 -1.13
C GLN A 160 12.78 -10.00 -2.30
N GLY A 161 11.49 -9.63 -2.23
CA GLY A 161 10.78 -9.01 -3.33
C GLY A 161 10.70 -9.90 -4.58
N SER A 162 10.67 -11.22 -4.38
CA SER A 162 10.61 -12.18 -5.47
C SER A 162 9.20 -12.32 -6.03
N SER A 163 9.11 -12.78 -7.29
CA SER A 163 7.84 -13.07 -7.94
C SER A 163 7.65 -14.57 -8.12
N GLY A 164 6.40 -15.03 -8.07
CA GLY A 164 6.10 -16.44 -8.28
C GLY A 164 4.61 -16.75 -8.28
N ASN A 165 4.32 -18.03 -8.39
CA ASN A 165 2.96 -18.53 -8.28
C ASN A 165 2.94 -19.93 -7.68
N MET A 166 1.83 -20.28 -7.05
CA MET A 166 1.57 -21.61 -6.53
C MET A 166 0.08 -21.89 -6.48
N LYS A 167 -0.28 -23.16 -6.44
CA LYS A 167 -1.64 -23.58 -6.14
C LYS A 167 -1.79 -23.76 -4.64
N VAL A 168 -2.83 -23.21 -4.08
CA VAL A 168 -3.15 -23.28 -2.65
C VAL A 168 -4.64 -23.58 -2.46
N LYS A 169 -4.95 -24.38 -1.47
CA LYS A 169 -6.32 -24.61 -1.03
C LYS A 169 -6.56 -23.83 0.25
N LEU A 170 -7.52 -22.89 0.25
CA LEU A 170 -7.97 -22.14 1.41
C LEU A 170 -9.38 -22.61 1.78
N GLY A 171 -9.53 -23.24 2.93
CA GLY A 171 -10.78 -23.92 3.30
C GLY A 171 -11.15 -24.97 2.25
N ASP A 172 -12.32 -24.84 1.65
CA ASP A 172 -12.82 -25.78 0.62
C ASP A 172 -12.52 -25.35 -0.83
N THR A 173 -11.88 -24.18 -1.03
CA THR A 173 -11.66 -23.63 -2.35
C THR A 173 -10.19 -23.66 -2.74
N SER A 174 -9.90 -24.12 -3.97
CA SER A 174 -8.56 -24.08 -4.55
C SER A 174 -8.36 -22.80 -5.36
N TYR A 175 -7.20 -22.18 -5.15
CA TYR A 175 -6.77 -20.93 -5.80
C TYR A 175 -5.42 -21.10 -6.49
N TYR A 176 -5.18 -20.27 -7.48
CA TYR A 176 -3.84 -19.88 -7.87
C TYR A 176 -3.48 -18.63 -7.06
N LEU A 177 -2.45 -18.74 -6.24
CA LEU A 177 -1.78 -17.62 -5.60
C LEU A 177 -0.68 -17.14 -6.53
N VAL A 178 -0.74 -15.89 -6.94
CA VAL A 178 0.32 -15.22 -7.72
C VAL A 178 0.85 -14.09 -6.86
N TYR A 179 2.16 -13.91 -6.83
CA TYR A 179 2.78 -12.83 -6.07
C TYR A 179 3.91 -12.18 -6.84
N GLU A 180 4.09 -10.88 -6.63
CA GLU A 180 5.11 -10.06 -7.29
C GLU A 180 5.60 -8.98 -6.34
N GLY A 181 6.92 -8.95 -6.11
CA GLY A 181 7.56 -7.88 -5.37
C GLY A 181 7.44 -6.55 -6.11
N THR A 182 7.20 -5.48 -5.39
CA THR A 182 7.09 -4.13 -5.96
C THR A 182 8.39 -3.34 -5.73
N ALA A 183 8.56 -2.24 -6.45
CA ALA A 183 9.68 -1.32 -6.24
C ALA A 183 9.51 -0.47 -4.96
N VAL A 184 8.36 -0.57 -4.27
CA VAL A 184 8.03 0.22 -3.09
C VAL A 184 8.20 -0.62 -1.83
N GLN A 185 9.13 -0.26 -0.97
CA GLN A 185 9.26 -0.66 0.43
C GLN A 185 9.01 -2.14 0.76
N SER A 186 9.63 -3.08 0.09
CA SER A 186 9.39 -4.51 0.40
C SER A 186 7.90 -4.89 0.36
N TRP A 187 7.11 -4.22 -0.50
CA TRP A 187 5.74 -4.60 -0.73
C TRP A 187 5.65 -5.70 -1.76
N THR A 188 4.74 -6.62 -1.51
CA THR A 188 4.39 -7.68 -2.46
C THR A 188 2.93 -7.55 -2.84
N MET A 189 2.65 -7.54 -4.12
CA MET A 189 1.30 -7.69 -4.66
C MET A 189 0.92 -9.16 -4.68
N LEU A 190 -0.27 -9.49 -4.22
CA LEU A 190 -0.82 -10.84 -4.20
C LEU A 190 -2.13 -10.89 -4.98
N GLY A 191 -2.29 -11.93 -5.79
CA GLY A 191 -3.54 -12.28 -6.44
C GLY A 191 -3.99 -13.68 -6.05
N LEU A 192 -5.22 -13.83 -5.58
CA LEU A 192 -5.88 -15.12 -5.39
C LEU A 192 -6.96 -15.29 -6.45
N VAL A 193 -6.77 -16.22 -7.38
CA VAL A 193 -7.72 -16.51 -8.44
C VAL A 193 -8.28 -17.92 -8.25
N PRO A 194 -9.60 -18.09 -8.07
CA PRO A 194 -10.18 -19.43 -7.95
C PRO A 194 -9.88 -20.28 -9.18
N VAL A 195 -9.38 -21.50 -8.98
CA VAL A 195 -8.99 -22.43 -10.06
C VAL A 195 -10.17 -22.68 -11.03
N LYS A 196 -11.38 -22.76 -10.50
CA LYS A 196 -12.60 -22.95 -11.31
C LYS A 196 -12.83 -21.81 -12.31
N VAL A 197 -12.44 -20.57 -11.96
CA VAL A 197 -12.62 -19.39 -12.83
C VAL A 197 -11.60 -19.41 -13.95
N VAL A 198 -10.35 -19.79 -13.64
CA VAL A 198 -9.30 -19.93 -14.66
C VAL A 198 -9.66 -21.01 -15.67
N ASN A 199 -10.11 -22.16 -15.20
CA ASN A 199 -10.47 -23.27 -16.09
C ASN A 199 -11.68 -22.96 -16.97
N ALA A 200 -12.66 -22.21 -16.47
CA ALA A 200 -13.85 -21.82 -17.25
C ALA A 200 -13.54 -20.81 -18.38
N ASN A 201 -12.39 -20.15 -18.36
CA ASN A 201 -11.97 -19.22 -19.40
C ASN A 201 -11.01 -19.86 -20.43
N LEU A 202 -10.69 -21.15 -20.28
CA LEU A 202 -9.83 -21.89 -21.21
C LEU A 202 -10.62 -22.78 -22.19
N ASP A 203 -11.92 -22.95 -21.98
CA ASP A 203 -12.86 -23.64 -22.86
C ASP A 203 -13.60 -22.65 -23.78
#